data_a97a0afaf35e226495183729b4841334
#
_entry.id   a97a0afaf35e226495183729b4841334
#
_cell.length_a   1.000
_cell.length_b   1.000
_cell.length_c   1.000
_cell.angle_alpha   90.00
_cell.angle_beta   90.00
_cell.angle_gamma   90.00
#
_symmetry.space_group_name_H-M   'P 1'
#
loop_
_entity.id
_entity.type
_entity.pdbx_description
1 polymer ?
#
loop_
_entity_poly.entity_id
_entity_poly.type
_entity_poly.pdbx_seq_one_letter_code
_entity_poly.pdbx_strand_id
1 'polypeptide(L)'
;MLPAGQPKFRRRPEARPAEILAAALEVFAERGFLGARLEEVAKRAGVSKGALYLYFETKADLFRAVVTDAVSPNIERVKAVASADLPLEQVARMALPMLARQVVGDRRITGVVKLVIAESRNHPELASIWRDAVVEPGVQLMSGLIAAAQARGEVRPGDPRLFAFGLMGPMVLSMVWRETFEPVGAEPVDAVKLAEQHVETVLRGMRP
;
A
#
# COMPACT_ATOMS: atom_id res chain seq x y z
N MET A 1 25.06 -47.60 -16.37
CA MET A 1 24.00 -47.36 -15.36
C MET A 1 24.05 -45.86 -15.02
N LEU A 2 23.17 -45.05 -15.64
CA LEU A 2 23.12 -43.60 -15.42
C LEU A 2 22.22 -43.32 -14.19
N PRO A 3 22.57 -42.36 -13.28
CA PRO A 3 21.76 -42.07 -12.14
C PRO A 3 20.46 -41.40 -12.56
N ALA A 4 19.34 -41.83 -11.97
CA ALA A 4 18.03 -41.27 -12.18
C ALA A 4 18.02 -39.78 -11.82
N GLY A 5 17.58 -38.96 -12.78
CA GLY A 5 17.48 -37.53 -12.62
C GLY A 5 16.53 -37.12 -11.46
N GLN A 6 17.03 -36.34 -10.57
CA GLN A 6 16.20 -35.72 -9.54
C GLN A 6 15.10 -34.87 -10.21
N PRO A 7 13.85 -34.90 -9.71
CA PRO A 7 12.78 -34.08 -10.27
C PRO A 7 13.10 -32.60 -10.11
N LYS A 8 13.13 -31.87 -11.21
CA LYS A 8 13.46 -30.42 -11.31
C LYS A 8 12.45 -29.48 -10.61
N PHE A 9 11.38 -30.01 -10.05
CA PHE A 9 10.31 -29.25 -9.41
C PHE A 9 10.06 -29.77 -7.99
N ARG A 10 10.69 -29.12 -7.00
CA ARG A 10 10.31 -29.26 -5.60
C ARG A 10 9.02 -28.48 -5.40
N ARG A 11 7.88 -29.20 -5.28
CA ARG A 11 6.58 -28.62 -4.91
C ARG A 11 6.70 -27.97 -3.53
N ARG A 12 6.65 -26.63 -3.48
CA ARG A 12 6.42 -25.86 -2.25
C ARG A 12 5.03 -25.24 -2.32
N PRO A 13 3.97 -25.88 -1.79
CA PRO A 13 2.59 -25.38 -1.90
C PRO A 13 2.38 -24.02 -1.26
N GLU A 14 3.16 -23.70 -0.21
CA GLU A 14 3.00 -22.47 0.61
C GLU A 14 3.66 -21.22 0.02
N ALA A 15 4.66 -21.37 -0.85
CA ALA A 15 5.36 -20.24 -1.49
C ALA A 15 4.66 -19.69 -2.76
N ARG A 16 3.72 -20.44 -3.33
CA ARG A 16 3.08 -20.13 -4.61
C ARG A 16 2.25 -18.86 -4.66
N PRO A 17 1.44 -18.49 -3.64
CA PRO A 17 0.71 -17.23 -3.68
C PRO A 17 1.65 -16.03 -3.78
N ALA A 18 2.72 -15.97 -3.00
CA ALA A 18 3.67 -14.86 -3.01
C ALA A 18 4.41 -14.74 -4.36
N GLU A 19 4.81 -15.86 -4.97
CA GLU A 19 5.43 -15.88 -6.29
C GLU A 19 4.47 -15.40 -7.38
N ILE A 20 3.19 -15.78 -7.30
CA ILE A 20 2.15 -15.29 -8.22
C ILE A 20 1.92 -13.79 -8.04
N LEU A 21 1.83 -13.30 -6.80
CA LEU A 21 1.60 -11.88 -6.52
C LEU A 21 2.76 -11.01 -6.98
N ALA A 22 4.00 -11.44 -6.77
CA ALA A 22 5.19 -10.75 -7.27
C ALA A 22 5.19 -10.68 -8.80
N ALA A 23 4.95 -11.80 -9.48
CA ALA A 23 4.86 -11.84 -10.93
C ALA A 23 3.70 -11.01 -11.48
N ALA A 24 2.56 -11.00 -10.78
CA ALA A 24 1.39 -10.19 -11.15
C ALA A 24 1.71 -8.70 -11.12
N LEU A 25 2.37 -8.24 -10.06
CA LEU A 25 2.76 -6.85 -9.94
C LEU A 25 3.69 -6.41 -11.07
N GLU A 26 4.68 -7.23 -11.42
CA GLU A 26 5.58 -6.96 -12.54
C GLU A 26 4.82 -6.87 -13.86
N VAL A 27 3.91 -7.82 -14.14
CA VAL A 27 3.10 -7.81 -15.36
C VAL A 27 2.19 -6.60 -15.40
N PHE A 28 1.55 -6.23 -14.29
CA PHE A 28 0.73 -5.03 -14.21
C PHE A 28 1.55 -3.75 -14.43
N ALA A 29 2.76 -3.67 -13.87
CA ALA A 29 3.64 -2.52 -14.06
C ALA A 29 4.12 -2.36 -15.50
N GLU A 30 4.37 -3.48 -16.21
CA GLU A 30 4.87 -3.47 -17.59
C GLU A 30 3.77 -3.28 -18.64
N ARG A 31 2.59 -3.87 -18.41
CA ARG A 31 1.51 -3.99 -19.41
C ARG A 31 0.29 -3.12 -19.10
N GLY A 32 0.25 -2.51 -17.94
CA GLY A 32 -0.96 -1.93 -17.39
C GLY A 32 -1.99 -3.00 -16.99
N PHE A 33 -3.10 -2.58 -16.40
CA PHE A 33 -4.16 -3.52 -16.01
C PHE A 33 -4.83 -4.15 -17.23
N LEU A 34 -5.15 -3.37 -18.25
CA LEU A 34 -5.86 -3.86 -19.45
C LEU A 34 -5.01 -4.86 -20.23
N GLY A 35 -3.74 -4.56 -20.46
CA GLY A 35 -2.81 -5.39 -21.25
C GLY A 35 -2.30 -6.64 -20.52
N ALA A 36 -2.39 -6.68 -19.21
CA ALA A 36 -1.97 -7.83 -18.41
C ALA A 36 -2.86 -9.05 -18.67
N ARG A 37 -2.25 -10.21 -18.83
CA ARG A 37 -2.93 -11.51 -19.02
C ARG A 37 -2.54 -12.48 -17.92
N LEU A 38 -3.51 -13.20 -17.37
CA LEU A 38 -3.27 -14.20 -16.31
C LEU A 38 -2.29 -15.31 -16.76
N GLU A 39 -2.29 -15.65 -18.05
CA GLU A 39 -1.37 -16.61 -18.63
C GLU A 39 0.10 -16.12 -18.56
N GLU A 40 0.34 -14.83 -18.77
CA GLU A 40 1.67 -14.24 -18.64
C GLU A 40 2.14 -14.24 -17.19
N VAL A 41 1.24 -13.93 -16.27
CA VAL A 41 1.51 -14.02 -14.83
C VAL A 41 1.86 -15.45 -14.43
N ALA A 42 1.06 -16.45 -14.85
CA ALA A 42 1.34 -17.86 -14.56
C ALA A 42 2.72 -18.30 -15.08
N LYS A 43 3.05 -17.92 -16.34
CA LYS A 43 4.35 -18.20 -16.93
C LYS A 43 5.50 -17.57 -16.14
N ARG A 44 5.36 -16.31 -15.73
CA ARG A 44 6.38 -15.56 -14.98
C ARG A 44 6.56 -16.11 -13.56
N ALA A 45 5.46 -16.49 -12.91
CA ALA A 45 5.47 -17.14 -11.60
C ALA A 45 5.94 -18.61 -11.62
N GLY A 46 6.18 -19.20 -12.80
CA GLY A 46 6.58 -20.61 -12.92
C GLY A 46 5.48 -21.60 -12.51
N VAL A 47 4.21 -21.20 -12.62
CA VAL A 47 3.05 -22.05 -12.32
C VAL A 47 2.25 -22.38 -13.57
N SER A 48 1.48 -23.47 -13.53
CA SER A 48 0.56 -23.77 -14.64
C SER A 48 -0.62 -22.79 -14.63
N LYS A 49 -1.21 -22.55 -15.82
CA LYS A 49 -2.44 -21.76 -15.96
C LYS A 49 -3.54 -22.26 -15.01
N GLY A 50 -3.77 -23.58 -14.98
CA GLY A 50 -4.76 -24.19 -14.09
C GLY A 50 -4.47 -23.95 -12.59
N ALA A 51 -3.19 -23.97 -12.19
CA ALA A 51 -2.83 -23.67 -10.81
C ALA A 51 -3.11 -22.21 -10.44
N LEU A 52 -2.89 -21.26 -11.35
CA LEU A 52 -3.21 -19.86 -11.11
C LEU A 52 -4.73 -19.65 -10.97
N TYR A 53 -5.54 -20.24 -11.83
CA TYR A 53 -6.99 -20.12 -11.79
C TYR A 53 -7.65 -20.80 -10.57
N LEU A 54 -6.93 -21.68 -9.86
CA LEU A 54 -7.38 -22.19 -8.56
C LEU A 54 -7.34 -21.13 -7.46
N TYR A 55 -6.50 -20.12 -7.60
CA TYR A 55 -6.35 -19.03 -6.62
C TYR A 55 -7.10 -17.77 -7.03
N PHE A 56 -7.13 -17.46 -8.33
CA PHE A 56 -7.64 -16.18 -8.85
C PHE A 56 -8.48 -16.43 -10.09
N GLU A 57 -9.80 -16.21 -9.99
CA GLU A 57 -10.73 -16.40 -11.11
C GLU A 57 -10.61 -15.26 -12.12
N THR A 58 -10.40 -14.04 -11.64
CA THR A 58 -10.35 -12.84 -12.46
C THR A 58 -9.05 -12.04 -12.23
N LYS A 59 -8.77 -11.15 -13.17
CA LYS A 59 -7.70 -10.16 -13.05
C LYS A 59 -7.90 -9.22 -11.85
N ALA A 60 -9.15 -8.87 -11.57
CA ALA A 60 -9.51 -8.03 -10.43
C ALA A 60 -9.26 -8.74 -9.08
N ASP A 61 -9.52 -10.04 -9.00
CA ASP A 61 -9.20 -10.83 -7.79
C ASP A 61 -7.70 -10.90 -7.55
N LEU A 62 -6.92 -11.12 -8.62
CA LEU A 62 -5.48 -11.11 -8.54
C LEU A 62 -4.95 -9.72 -8.12
N PHE A 63 -5.49 -8.64 -8.70
CA PHE A 63 -5.13 -7.27 -8.33
C PHE A 63 -5.47 -6.98 -6.86
N ARG A 64 -6.65 -7.37 -6.39
CA ARG A 64 -7.05 -7.26 -4.97
C ARG A 64 -6.06 -7.96 -4.05
N ALA A 65 -5.64 -9.17 -4.40
CA ALA A 65 -4.66 -9.92 -3.62
C ALA A 65 -3.28 -9.24 -3.62
N VAL A 66 -2.81 -8.70 -4.75
CA VAL A 66 -1.57 -7.91 -4.84
C VAL A 66 -1.63 -6.68 -3.94
N VAL A 67 -2.75 -5.94 -3.97
CA VAL A 67 -2.96 -4.77 -3.11
C VAL A 67 -2.92 -5.17 -1.64
N THR A 68 -3.66 -6.20 -1.27
CA THR A 68 -3.75 -6.67 0.11
C THR A 68 -2.38 -7.12 0.64
N ASP A 69 -1.65 -7.91 -0.12
CA ASP A 69 -0.31 -8.40 0.24
C ASP A 69 0.68 -7.24 0.45
N ALA A 70 0.66 -6.25 -0.44
CA ALA A 70 1.56 -5.10 -0.36
C ALA A 70 1.29 -4.20 0.86
N VAL A 71 0.04 -4.11 1.32
CA VAL A 71 -0.38 -3.09 2.32
C VAL A 71 -0.63 -3.67 3.71
N SER A 72 -1.09 -4.92 3.82
CA SER A 72 -1.44 -5.53 5.11
C SER A 72 -0.36 -5.41 6.20
N PRO A 73 0.94 -5.63 5.92
CA PRO A 73 1.96 -5.50 6.93
C PRO A 73 2.06 -4.09 7.52
N ASN A 74 1.78 -3.07 6.71
CA ASN A 74 1.82 -1.68 7.14
C ASN A 74 0.62 -1.31 8.01
N ILE A 75 -0.57 -1.78 7.65
CA ILE A 75 -1.79 -1.59 8.44
C ILE A 75 -1.63 -2.21 9.83
N GLU A 76 -1.14 -3.44 9.91
CA GLU A 76 -0.96 -4.12 11.20
C GLU A 76 0.06 -3.42 12.10
N ARG A 77 1.13 -2.87 11.54
CA ARG A 77 2.11 -2.08 12.30
C ARG A 77 1.49 -0.79 12.86
N VAL A 78 0.70 -0.08 12.06
CA VAL A 78 0.02 1.13 12.53
C VAL A 78 -0.99 0.81 13.61
N LYS A 79 -1.76 -0.27 13.46
CA LYS A 79 -2.69 -0.74 14.50
C LYS A 79 -1.95 -1.07 15.81
N ALA A 80 -0.79 -1.73 15.72
CA ALA A 80 0.02 -2.04 16.90
C ALA A 80 0.49 -0.79 17.65
N VAL A 81 0.92 0.25 16.92
CA VAL A 81 1.28 1.55 17.53
C VAL A 81 0.03 2.25 18.07
N ALA A 82 -1.09 2.20 17.36
CA ALA A 82 -2.35 2.83 17.76
C ALA A 82 -2.98 2.19 19.01
N SER A 83 -2.74 0.88 19.24
CA SER A 83 -3.28 0.16 20.40
C SER A 83 -2.48 0.37 21.70
N ALA A 84 -1.40 1.14 21.67
CA ALA A 84 -0.48 1.32 22.81
C ALA A 84 -0.98 2.33 23.86
N ASP A 85 -2.22 2.82 23.80
CA ASP A 85 -2.81 3.83 24.69
C ASP A 85 -1.90 5.05 24.92
N LEU A 86 -1.30 5.53 23.83
CA LEU A 86 -0.42 6.68 23.82
C LEU A 86 -1.18 7.96 23.40
N PRO A 87 -0.72 9.14 23.83
CA PRO A 87 -1.23 10.41 23.28
C PRO A 87 -1.08 10.46 21.75
N LEU A 88 -2.05 11.10 21.08
CA LEU A 88 -2.05 11.20 19.61
C LEU A 88 -0.73 11.74 19.05
N GLU A 89 -0.13 12.73 19.75
CA GLU A 89 1.15 13.30 19.36
C GLU A 89 2.25 12.22 19.26
N GLN A 90 2.34 11.32 20.22
CA GLN A 90 3.34 10.24 20.22
C GLN A 90 3.05 9.23 19.11
N VAL A 91 1.79 8.83 18.96
CA VAL A 91 1.37 7.92 17.88
C VAL A 91 1.72 8.50 16.50
N ALA A 92 1.38 9.76 16.25
CA ALA A 92 1.65 10.42 14.97
C ALA A 92 3.15 10.54 14.68
N ARG A 93 3.96 10.93 15.68
CA ARG A 93 5.42 11.05 15.56
C ARG A 93 6.12 9.71 15.27
N MET A 94 5.57 8.62 15.75
CA MET A 94 6.10 7.28 15.50
C MET A 94 5.61 6.70 14.19
N ALA A 95 4.30 6.76 13.95
CA ALA A 95 3.66 6.08 12.84
C ALA A 95 3.92 6.73 11.47
N LEU A 96 3.85 8.07 11.35
CA LEU A 96 3.93 8.72 10.06
C LEU A 96 5.32 8.63 9.41
N PRO A 97 6.45 8.90 10.10
CA PRO A 97 7.77 8.67 9.52
C PRO A 97 8.05 7.19 9.22
N MET A 98 7.55 6.27 10.06
CA MET A 98 7.64 4.84 9.82
C MET A 98 6.91 4.44 8.53
N LEU A 99 5.68 4.91 8.36
CA LEU A 99 4.89 4.69 7.14
C LEU A 99 5.56 5.30 5.92
N ALA A 100 6.04 6.54 6.00
CA ALA A 100 6.72 7.21 4.91
C ALA A 100 7.93 6.39 4.43
N ARG A 101 8.74 5.90 5.35
CA ARG A 101 9.90 5.05 5.03
C ARG A 101 9.50 3.75 4.32
N GLN A 102 8.45 3.09 4.81
CA GLN A 102 8.03 1.79 4.31
C GLN A 102 7.22 1.91 3.02
N VAL A 103 6.23 2.80 3.00
CA VAL A 103 5.29 2.92 1.88
C VAL A 103 5.95 3.57 0.68
N VAL A 104 6.66 4.68 0.86
CA VAL A 104 7.35 5.36 -0.25
C VAL A 104 8.56 4.55 -0.71
N GLY A 105 9.21 3.80 0.20
CA GLY A 105 10.32 2.89 -0.13
C GLY A 105 9.91 1.62 -0.87
N ASP A 106 8.67 1.16 -0.72
CA ASP A 106 8.20 -0.09 -1.33
C ASP A 106 7.68 0.13 -2.76
N ARG A 107 8.46 -0.33 -3.75
CA ARG A 107 8.09 -0.24 -5.18
C ARG A 107 6.79 -0.96 -5.52
N ARG A 108 6.33 -1.92 -4.70
CA ARG A 108 5.06 -2.61 -4.90
C ARG A 108 3.89 -1.66 -4.64
N ILE A 109 3.95 -0.92 -3.54
CA ILE A 109 2.89 0.02 -3.16
C ILE A 109 2.83 1.18 -4.16
N THR A 110 3.98 1.79 -4.47
CA THR A 110 4.03 2.92 -5.42
C THR A 110 3.61 2.50 -6.83
N GLY A 111 3.97 1.30 -7.27
CA GLY A 111 3.53 0.72 -8.54
C GLY A 111 2.00 0.51 -8.60
N VAL A 112 1.39 0.02 -7.51
CA VAL A 112 -0.08 -0.10 -7.41
C VAL A 112 -0.75 1.27 -7.45
N VAL A 113 -0.26 2.26 -6.69
CA VAL A 113 -0.80 3.63 -6.71
C VAL A 113 -0.75 4.23 -8.10
N LYS A 114 0.37 4.10 -8.80
CA LYS A 114 0.53 4.55 -10.18
C LYS A 114 -0.50 3.91 -11.12
N LEU A 115 -0.68 2.60 -11.01
CA LEU A 115 -1.65 1.86 -11.81
C LEU A 115 -3.09 2.34 -11.54
N VAL A 116 -3.47 2.50 -10.28
CA VAL A 116 -4.79 3.01 -9.89
C VAL A 116 -5.02 4.41 -10.46
N ILE A 117 -4.08 5.33 -10.30
CA ILE A 117 -4.22 6.70 -10.81
C ILE A 117 -4.34 6.71 -12.35
N ALA A 118 -3.51 5.93 -13.04
CA ALA A 118 -3.49 5.92 -14.51
C ALA A 118 -4.73 5.28 -15.13
N GLU A 119 -5.26 4.21 -14.53
CA GLU A 119 -6.26 3.38 -15.19
C GLU A 119 -7.66 3.39 -14.55
N SER A 120 -7.84 3.96 -13.35
CA SER A 120 -9.12 3.95 -12.63
C SER A 120 -10.28 4.62 -13.38
N ARG A 121 -9.98 5.52 -14.30
CA ARG A 121 -11.01 6.15 -15.16
C ARG A 121 -11.67 5.13 -16.10
N ASN A 122 -10.88 4.18 -16.61
CA ASN A 122 -11.36 3.15 -17.53
C ASN A 122 -11.70 1.84 -16.78
N HIS A 123 -11.14 1.66 -15.61
CA HIS A 123 -11.25 0.48 -14.74
C HIS A 123 -11.59 0.91 -13.30
N PRO A 124 -12.84 1.38 -13.03
CA PRO A 124 -13.24 1.91 -11.74
C PRO A 124 -13.13 0.88 -10.60
N GLU A 125 -13.14 -0.42 -10.94
CA GLU A 125 -12.91 -1.51 -10.00
C GLU A 125 -11.54 -1.40 -9.31
N LEU A 126 -10.49 -0.88 -9.97
CA LEU A 126 -9.17 -0.66 -9.37
C LEU A 126 -9.22 0.36 -8.24
N ALA A 127 -9.92 1.48 -8.49
CA ALA A 127 -10.12 2.51 -7.48
C ALA A 127 -10.94 1.98 -6.31
N SER A 128 -11.99 1.18 -6.57
CA SER A 128 -12.80 0.56 -5.52
C SER A 128 -11.98 -0.40 -4.66
N ILE A 129 -11.20 -1.28 -5.29
CA ILE A 129 -10.30 -2.22 -4.58
C ILE A 129 -9.30 -1.45 -3.71
N TRP A 130 -8.67 -0.41 -4.24
CA TRP A 130 -7.69 0.39 -3.51
C TRP A 130 -8.34 1.16 -2.35
N ARG A 131 -9.50 1.79 -2.60
CA ARG A 131 -10.27 2.48 -1.57
C ARG A 131 -10.60 1.55 -0.42
N ASP A 132 -11.19 0.38 -0.71
CA ASP A 132 -11.73 -0.51 0.30
C ASP A 132 -10.63 -1.26 1.07
N ALA A 133 -9.53 -1.60 0.41
CA ALA A 133 -8.43 -2.34 1.04
C ALA A 133 -7.43 -1.44 1.77
N VAL A 134 -7.29 -0.16 1.39
CA VAL A 134 -6.20 0.70 1.86
C VAL A 134 -6.69 2.03 2.40
N VAL A 135 -7.37 2.82 1.56
CA VAL A 135 -7.65 4.22 1.88
C VAL A 135 -8.64 4.33 3.03
N GLU A 136 -9.79 3.67 2.90
CA GLU A 136 -10.85 3.77 3.90
C GLU A 136 -10.45 3.17 5.27
N PRO A 137 -9.82 1.97 5.35
CA PRO A 137 -9.31 1.48 6.63
C PRO A 137 -8.28 2.40 7.29
N GLY A 138 -7.38 3.00 6.50
CA GLY A 138 -6.39 3.95 7.00
C GLY A 138 -7.03 5.25 7.53
N VAL A 139 -7.97 5.80 6.77
CA VAL A 139 -8.72 7.01 7.17
C VAL A 139 -9.57 6.74 8.41
N GLN A 140 -10.26 5.60 8.50
CA GLN A 140 -11.06 5.22 9.65
C GLN A 140 -10.21 5.06 10.91
N LEU A 141 -9.07 4.37 10.82
CA LEU A 141 -8.15 4.20 11.94
C LEU A 141 -7.65 5.55 12.44
N MET A 142 -7.18 6.42 11.56
CA MET A 142 -6.66 7.73 11.94
C MET A 142 -7.76 8.64 12.49
N SER A 143 -8.94 8.64 11.88
CA SER A 143 -10.09 9.42 12.35
C SER A 143 -10.54 8.97 13.75
N GLY A 144 -10.53 7.66 14.01
CA GLY A 144 -10.84 7.12 15.33
C GLY A 144 -9.85 7.57 16.41
N LEU A 145 -8.55 7.56 16.10
CA LEU A 145 -7.50 8.05 17.00
C LEU A 145 -7.66 9.54 17.30
N ILE A 146 -7.98 10.34 16.29
CA ILE A 146 -8.20 11.78 16.43
C ILE A 146 -9.45 12.05 17.25
N ALA A 147 -10.57 11.36 17.00
CA ALA A 147 -11.79 11.50 17.79
C ALA A 147 -11.58 11.15 19.27
N ALA A 148 -10.83 10.07 19.55
CA ALA A 148 -10.47 9.72 20.92
C ALA A 148 -9.58 10.79 21.57
N ALA A 149 -8.63 11.36 20.84
CA ALA A 149 -7.78 12.45 21.31
C ALA A 149 -8.58 13.74 21.57
N GLN A 150 -9.61 14.04 20.75
CA GLN A 150 -10.54 15.14 21.00
C GLN A 150 -11.34 14.93 22.30
N ALA A 151 -11.82 13.70 22.53
CA ALA A 151 -12.53 13.36 23.76
C ALA A 151 -11.65 13.50 25.02
N ARG A 152 -10.32 13.32 24.89
CA ARG A 152 -9.35 13.55 25.97
C ARG A 152 -8.88 15.02 26.09
N GLY A 153 -9.34 15.90 25.20
CA GLY A 153 -8.91 17.30 25.17
C GLY A 153 -7.50 17.54 24.62
N GLU A 154 -6.92 16.57 23.93
CA GLU A 154 -5.60 16.67 23.30
C GLU A 154 -5.65 17.40 21.95
N VAL A 155 -6.81 17.37 21.29
CA VAL A 155 -7.05 17.93 19.96
C VAL A 155 -8.26 18.84 20.00
N ARG A 156 -8.16 20.02 19.36
CA ARG A 156 -9.26 20.96 19.22
C ARG A 156 -10.46 20.37 18.49
N PRO A 157 -11.67 20.89 18.69
CA PRO A 157 -12.86 20.51 17.92
C PRO A 157 -12.65 20.67 16.42
N GLY A 158 -13.22 19.76 15.63
CA GLY A 158 -13.15 19.71 14.17
C GLY A 158 -13.53 18.33 13.67
N ASP A 159 -13.66 18.18 12.37
CA ASP A 159 -13.94 16.90 11.75
C ASP A 159 -12.69 15.99 11.80
N PRO A 160 -12.74 14.85 12.53
CA PRO A 160 -11.60 13.92 12.62
C PRO A 160 -11.16 13.37 11.27
N ARG A 161 -12.10 13.22 10.33
CA ARG A 161 -11.81 12.72 8.97
C ARG A 161 -10.99 13.72 8.17
N LEU A 162 -11.31 15.01 8.26
CA LEU A 162 -10.54 16.06 7.58
C LEU A 162 -9.13 16.20 8.17
N PHE A 163 -8.99 16.07 9.49
CA PHE A 163 -7.68 16.02 10.14
C PHE A 163 -6.87 14.80 9.66
N ALA A 164 -7.51 13.64 9.52
CA ALA A 164 -6.86 12.44 9.00
C ALA A 164 -6.34 12.64 7.56
N PHE A 165 -7.13 13.23 6.66
CA PHE A 165 -6.68 13.61 5.33
C PHE A 165 -5.51 14.59 5.36
N GLY A 166 -5.57 15.59 6.24
CA GLY A 166 -4.48 16.54 6.46
C GLY A 166 -3.17 15.84 6.84
N LEU A 167 -3.23 14.88 7.77
CA LEU A 167 -2.05 14.12 8.22
C LEU A 167 -1.47 13.20 7.14
N MET A 168 -2.32 12.58 6.33
CA MET A 168 -1.90 11.57 5.33
C MET A 168 -1.52 12.18 3.98
N GLY A 169 -1.96 13.39 3.67
CA GLY A 169 -1.83 14.02 2.35
C GLY A 169 -0.40 14.05 1.79
N PRO A 170 0.60 14.53 2.52
CA PRO A 170 1.98 14.60 2.04
C PRO A 170 2.59 13.26 1.67
N MET A 171 2.18 12.17 2.31
CA MET A 171 2.63 10.83 1.96
C MET A 171 2.16 10.45 0.55
N VAL A 172 0.89 10.72 0.23
CA VAL A 172 0.34 10.48 -1.12
C VAL A 172 1.06 11.34 -2.15
N LEU A 173 1.28 12.63 -1.84
CA LEU A 173 2.03 13.54 -2.71
C LEU A 173 3.47 13.04 -2.95
N SER A 174 4.15 12.53 -1.92
CA SER A 174 5.51 11.98 -2.05
C SER A 174 5.55 10.78 -2.99
N MET A 175 4.53 9.89 -2.94
CA MET A 175 4.43 8.77 -3.87
C MET A 175 4.24 9.24 -5.32
N VAL A 176 3.33 10.19 -5.55
CA VAL A 176 3.09 10.77 -6.88
C VAL A 176 4.34 11.47 -7.39
N TRP A 177 5.03 12.24 -6.53
CA TRP A 177 6.27 12.93 -6.88
C TRP A 177 7.33 11.95 -7.36
N ARG A 178 7.61 10.94 -6.57
CA ARG A 178 8.61 9.91 -6.87
C ARG A 178 8.32 9.16 -8.16
N GLU A 179 7.07 8.75 -8.37
CA GLU A 179 6.71 7.92 -9.53
C GLU A 179 6.53 8.73 -10.82
N THR A 180 6.23 10.02 -10.72
CA THR A 180 5.87 10.84 -11.88
C THR A 180 6.95 11.86 -12.25
N PHE A 181 7.52 12.55 -11.26
CA PHE A 181 8.36 13.71 -11.53
C PHE A 181 9.86 13.42 -11.39
N GLU A 182 10.29 12.59 -10.45
CA GLU A 182 11.71 12.22 -10.32
C GLU A 182 12.27 11.55 -11.58
N PRO A 183 11.54 10.65 -12.29
CA PRO A 183 12.03 10.04 -13.53
C PRO A 183 12.28 11.04 -14.67
N VAL A 184 11.69 12.23 -14.60
CA VAL A 184 11.86 13.31 -15.59
C VAL A 184 12.76 14.44 -15.09
N GLY A 185 13.50 14.21 -14.00
CA GLY A 185 14.56 15.10 -13.51
C GLY A 185 14.16 16.03 -12.36
N ALA A 186 13.00 15.83 -11.72
CA ALA A 186 12.68 16.56 -10.50
C ALA A 186 13.58 16.12 -9.34
N GLU A 187 13.93 17.08 -8.47
CA GLU A 187 14.73 16.80 -7.27
C GLU A 187 13.99 15.83 -6.35
N PRO A 188 14.63 14.76 -5.86
CA PRO A 188 14.01 13.80 -4.96
C PRO A 188 13.57 14.44 -3.64
N VAL A 189 12.40 14.04 -3.15
CA VAL A 189 11.87 14.46 -1.86
C VAL A 189 12.13 13.37 -0.83
N ASP A 190 12.82 13.70 0.26
CA ASP A 190 12.97 12.81 1.41
C ASP A 190 11.63 12.70 2.15
N ALA A 191 10.89 11.64 1.85
CA ALA A 191 9.56 11.41 2.39
C ALA A 191 9.54 11.27 3.93
N VAL A 192 10.63 10.80 4.54
CA VAL A 192 10.74 10.66 6.00
C VAL A 192 10.87 12.03 6.64
N LYS A 193 11.78 12.88 6.15
CA LYS A 193 11.93 14.26 6.63
C LYS A 193 10.67 15.08 6.40
N LEU A 194 10.02 14.89 5.25
CA LEU A 194 8.74 15.53 4.97
C LEU A 194 7.68 15.11 5.99
N ALA A 195 7.58 13.82 6.31
CA ALA A 195 6.64 13.31 7.30
C ALA A 195 6.92 13.88 8.70
N GLU A 196 8.19 13.91 9.13
CA GLU A 196 8.61 14.48 10.42
C GLU A 196 8.23 15.96 10.53
N GLN A 197 8.56 16.77 9.53
CA GLN A 197 8.24 18.20 9.52
C GLN A 197 6.73 18.43 9.44
N HIS A 198 6.01 17.63 8.67
CA HIS A 198 4.57 17.74 8.51
C HIS A 198 3.83 17.43 9.80
N VAL A 199 4.21 16.36 10.49
CA VAL A 199 3.64 15.99 11.81
C VAL A 199 3.76 17.16 12.78
N GLU A 200 4.92 17.79 12.89
CA GLU A 200 5.11 18.99 13.74
C GLU A 200 4.13 20.10 13.38
N THR A 201 3.99 20.39 12.08
CA THR A 201 3.15 21.48 11.59
C THR A 201 1.67 21.22 11.90
N VAL A 202 1.20 20.01 11.59
CA VAL A 202 -0.22 19.66 11.76
C VAL A 202 -0.58 19.52 13.22
N LEU A 203 0.25 18.87 14.03
CA LEU A 203 -0.02 18.73 15.47
C LEU A 203 -0.10 20.09 16.17
N ARG A 204 0.74 21.08 15.80
CA ARG A 204 0.61 22.45 16.33
C ARG A 204 -0.73 23.08 15.96
N GLY A 205 -1.20 22.88 14.74
CA GLY A 205 -2.51 23.37 14.28
C GLY A 205 -3.71 22.61 14.84
N MET A 206 -3.49 21.44 15.44
CA MET A 206 -4.52 20.62 16.07
C MET A 206 -4.65 20.83 17.58
N ARG A 207 -3.74 21.57 18.21
CA ARG A 207 -3.81 21.84 19.66
C ARG A 207 -5.07 22.62 20.01
N PRO A 208 -5.62 22.40 21.23
CA PRO A 208 -6.75 23.15 21.77
C PRO A 208 -6.50 24.66 21.85
#